data_b79c841f8e9860daf0b708002e8bddea
#
_entry.id   b79c841f8e9860daf0b708002e8bddea
#
_cell.length_a   1.000
_cell.length_b   1.000
_cell.length_c   1.000
_cell.angle_alpha   90.00
_cell.angle_beta   90.00
_cell.angle_gamma   90.00
#
_symmetry.space_group_name_H-M   'P 1'
#
loop_
_entity.id
_entity.type
_entity.pdbx_description
1 polymer ?
#
loop_
_entity_poly.entity_id
_entity_poly.type
_entity_poly.pdbx_seq_one_letter_code
_entity_poly.pdbx_strand_id
1 'polypeptide(L)'
;MFIDERIYTLHAGQVPVFLKLYEEEGMECQVRILGKMVGYYYTDVGPLNQIVHMWGYESLDDRFERRKRLLASAEWQAYAKKMRPLVTHVENKILVPAPFFKVP
;
A
#
# COMPACT_ATOMS: atom_id res chain seq x y z
N MET A 1 -18.06 1.45 -0.69
CA MET A 1 -16.61 1.57 -0.53
C MET A 1 -15.92 0.39 -1.17
N PHE A 2 -14.83 0.64 -1.87
CA PHE A 2 -13.98 -0.40 -2.46
C PHE A 2 -12.67 -0.46 -1.69
N ILE A 3 -12.09 -1.66 -1.59
CA ILE A 3 -10.80 -1.87 -0.93
C ILE A 3 -9.78 -2.29 -1.97
N ASP A 4 -8.67 -1.57 -2.04
CA ASP A 4 -7.52 -1.94 -2.88
C ASP A 4 -6.54 -2.71 -1.98
N GLU A 5 -6.51 -4.03 -2.11
CA GLU A 5 -5.54 -4.88 -1.41
C GLU A 5 -4.30 -5.01 -2.27
N ARG A 6 -3.17 -4.58 -1.73
CA ARG A 6 -1.91 -4.58 -2.45
C ARG A 6 -0.92 -5.51 -1.75
N ILE A 7 -0.27 -6.36 -2.53
CA ILE A 7 0.69 -7.34 -2.01
C ILE A 7 2.03 -7.10 -2.71
N TYR A 8 3.05 -6.74 -1.94
CA TYR A 8 4.40 -6.55 -2.42
C TYR A 8 5.27 -7.70 -1.94
N THR A 9 5.92 -8.39 -2.85
CA THR A 9 6.92 -9.40 -2.50
C THR A 9 8.30 -8.75 -2.58
N LEU A 10 9.06 -8.89 -1.49
CA LEU A 10 10.37 -8.26 -1.35
C LEU A 10 11.49 -9.28 -1.54
N HIS A 11 12.70 -8.80 -1.76
CA HIS A 11 13.90 -9.64 -1.63
C HIS A 11 14.00 -10.18 -0.20
N ALA A 12 14.61 -11.34 -0.04
CA ALA A 12 14.73 -11.99 1.25
C ALA A 12 15.39 -11.06 2.29
N GLY A 13 14.79 -11.01 3.48
CA GLY A 13 15.32 -10.23 4.60
C GLY A 13 15.02 -8.73 4.55
N GLN A 14 14.30 -8.24 3.55
CA GLN A 14 14.08 -6.80 3.37
C GLN A 14 12.85 -6.24 4.07
N VAL A 15 12.05 -7.07 4.74
CA VAL A 15 10.84 -6.58 5.44
C VAL A 15 11.19 -5.50 6.48
N PRO A 16 12.16 -5.69 7.40
CA PRO A 16 12.48 -4.63 8.35
C PRO A 16 12.96 -3.34 7.69
N VAL A 17 13.74 -3.47 6.61
CA VAL A 17 14.24 -2.30 5.85
C VAL A 17 13.07 -1.56 5.21
N PHE A 18 12.16 -2.30 4.58
CA PHE A 18 10.98 -1.72 3.95
C PHE A 18 10.09 -0.98 4.97
N LEU A 19 9.80 -1.62 6.09
CA LEU A 19 8.91 -1.04 7.11
C LEU A 19 9.49 0.26 7.67
N LYS A 20 10.78 0.28 7.95
CA LYS A 20 11.44 1.48 8.48
C LYS A 20 11.43 2.61 7.44
N LEU A 21 11.79 2.29 6.20
CA LEU A 21 11.80 3.26 5.11
C LEU A 21 10.40 3.85 4.88
N TYR A 22 9.40 3.00 4.87
CA TYR A 22 8.02 3.42 4.66
C TYR A 22 7.55 4.37 5.78
N GLU A 23 7.73 3.97 7.03
CA GLU A 23 7.32 4.79 8.17
C GLU A 23 7.98 6.16 8.18
N GLU A 24 9.27 6.21 7.85
CA GLU A 24 10.03 7.46 7.88
C GLU A 24 9.81 8.35 6.68
N GLU A 25 9.61 7.78 5.48
CA GLU A 25 9.64 8.57 4.25
C GLU A 25 8.41 8.47 3.36
N GLY A 26 7.56 7.46 3.55
CA GLY A 26 6.41 7.22 2.65
C GLY A 26 5.05 7.33 3.28
N MET A 27 4.92 6.94 4.55
CA MET A 27 3.62 6.77 5.18
C MET A 27 2.81 8.07 5.26
N GLU A 28 3.40 9.15 5.76
CA GLU A 28 2.67 10.41 5.92
C GLU A 28 2.12 10.92 4.58
N CYS A 29 2.96 10.91 3.56
CA CYS A 29 2.56 11.32 2.21
C CYS A 29 1.47 10.43 1.64
N GLN A 30 1.62 9.12 1.76
CA GLN A 30 0.64 8.17 1.22
C GLN A 30 -0.71 8.28 1.91
N VAL A 31 -0.72 8.35 3.24
CA VAL A 31 -1.98 8.49 4.00
C VAL A 31 -2.66 9.81 3.68
N ARG A 32 -1.91 10.89 3.61
CA ARG A 32 -2.45 12.22 3.32
C ARG A 32 -3.13 12.25 1.95
N ILE A 33 -2.55 11.61 0.96
CA ILE A 33 -3.07 11.65 -0.42
C ILE A 33 -4.12 10.57 -0.68
N LEU A 34 -3.88 9.33 -0.26
CA LEU A 34 -4.84 8.24 -0.48
C LEU A 34 -6.01 8.27 0.51
N GLY A 35 -5.81 8.80 1.70
CA GLY A 35 -6.85 9.04 2.68
C GLY A 35 -7.03 7.92 3.67
N LYS A 36 -7.61 6.78 3.29
CA LYS A 36 -7.98 5.75 4.26
C LYS A 36 -7.11 4.50 4.16
N MET A 37 -6.17 4.36 5.09
CA MET A 37 -5.44 3.13 5.29
C MET A 37 -6.33 2.15 6.08
N VAL A 38 -6.72 1.04 5.45
CA VAL A 38 -7.57 0.03 6.08
C VAL A 38 -6.73 -0.99 6.85
N GLY A 39 -5.53 -1.28 6.36
CA GLY A 39 -4.62 -2.19 7.03
C GLY A 39 -3.23 -2.13 6.43
N TYR A 40 -2.24 -2.56 7.21
CA TYR A 40 -0.85 -2.62 6.76
C TYR A 40 -0.14 -3.73 7.54
N TYR A 41 0.23 -4.80 6.85
CA TYR A 41 0.69 -6.04 7.47
C TYR A 41 1.93 -6.59 6.75
N TYR A 42 2.67 -7.43 7.45
CA TYR A 42 3.69 -8.28 6.84
C TYR A 42 3.46 -9.73 7.25
N THR A 43 3.96 -10.67 6.46
CA THR A 43 3.75 -12.09 6.70
C THR A 43 4.68 -12.58 7.82
N ASP A 44 4.10 -13.16 8.86
CA ASP A 44 4.85 -13.86 9.92
C ASP A 44 4.96 -15.35 9.61
N VAL A 45 3.84 -15.98 9.25
CA VAL A 45 3.76 -17.40 8.88
C VAL A 45 3.09 -17.51 7.53
N GLY A 46 3.74 -18.18 6.58
CA GLY A 46 3.26 -18.33 5.21
C GLY A 46 4.29 -17.79 4.21
N PRO A 47 3.85 -17.26 3.06
CA PRO A 47 4.79 -16.67 2.10
C PRO A 47 5.56 -15.52 2.75
N LEU A 48 6.82 -15.75 3.07
CA LEU A 48 7.67 -14.76 3.75
C LEU A 48 8.03 -13.63 2.79
N ASN A 49 8.54 -12.55 3.37
CA ASN A 49 8.99 -11.36 2.64
C ASN A 49 7.86 -10.63 1.90
N GLN A 50 6.63 -10.74 2.37
CA GLN A 50 5.51 -10.02 1.79
C GLN A 50 4.99 -8.92 2.70
N ILE A 51 4.61 -7.81 2.06
CA ILE A 51 3.89 -6.70 2.67
C ILE A 51 2.49 -6.73 2.08
N VAL A 52 1.47 -6.67 2.94
CA VAL A 52 0.06 -6.60 2.51
C VAL A 52 -0.53 -5.32 3.07
N HIS A 53 -0.97 -4.42 2.21
CA HIS A 53 -1.61 -3.20 2.67
C HIS A 53 -2.89 -2.92 1.89
N MET A 54 -3.81 -2.26 2.56
CA MET A 54 -5.17 -2.07 2.05
C MET A 54 -5.61 -0.63 2.20
N TRP A 55 -6.24 -0.13 1.13
CA TRP A 55 -6.69 1.26 1.06
C TRP A 55 -8.16 1.30 0.68
N GLY A 56 -8.95 2.10 1.39
CA GLY A 56 -10.38 2.25 1.14
C GLY A 56 -10.67 3.48 0.30
N TYR A 57 -11.57 3.32 -0.68
CA TYR A 57 -12.01 4.40 -1.58
C TYR A 57 -13.51 4.39 -1.71
N GLU A 58 -14.12 5.57 -1.84
CA GLU A 58 -15.56 5.68 -2.02
C GLU A 58 -16.02 5.12 -3.37
N SER A 59 -15.19 5.26 -4.41
CA SER A 59 -15.46 4.79 -5.76
C SER A 59 -14.16 4.47 -6.49
N LEU A 60 -14.26 3.83 -7.64
CA LEU A 60 -13.09 3.59 -8.50
C LEU A 60 -12.55 4.91 -9.06
N ASP A 61 -13.42 5.89 -9.32
CA ASP A 61 -12.98 7.22 -9.75
C ASP A 61 -12.21 7.93 -8.65
N ASP A 62 -12.66 7.83 -7.41
CA ASP A 62 -11.94 8.38 -6.25
C ASP A 62 -10.54 7.75 -6.14
N ARG A 63 -10.46 6.43 -6.30
CA ARG A 63 -9.16 5.72 -6.31
C ARG A 63 -8.25 6.25 -7.42
N PHE A 64 -8.79 6.36 -8.63
CA PHE A 64 -8.03 6.83 -9.79
C PHE A 64 -7.46 8.23 -9.54
N GLU A 65 -8.28 9.16 -9.07
CA GLU A 65 -7.85 10.54 -8.81
C GLU A 65 -6.81 10.63 -7.71
N ARG A 66 -7.01 9.90 -6.61
CA ARG A 66 -6.06 9.91 -5.49
C ARG A 66 -4.72 9.29 -5.88
N ARG A 67 -4.74 8.18 -6.61
CA ARG A 67 -3.50 7.53 -7.08
C ARG A 67 -2.78 8.42 -8.09
N LYS A 68 -3.50 9.10 -8.94
CA LYS A 68 -2.90 10.05 -9.90
C LYS A 68 -2.16 11.16 -9.15
N ARG A 69 -2.76 11.70 -8.09
CA ARG A 69 -2.10 12.72 -7.26
C ARG A 69 -0.87 12.17 -6.54
N LEU A 70 -0.96 10.95 -6.04
CA LEU A 70 0.17 10.30 -5.37
C LEU A 70 1.36 10.16 -6.32
N LEU A 71 1.11 9.62 -7.52
CA LEU A 71 2.17 9.40 -8.51
C LEU A 71 2.78 10.71 -9.02
N ALA A 72 2.03 11.80 -8.97
CA ALA A 72 2.52 13.13 -9.34
C ALA A 72 3.27 13.84 -8.21
N SER A 73 3.22 13.32 -6.99
CA SER A 73 3.88 13.92 -5.83
C SER A 73 5.40 13.71 -5.88
N ALA A 74 6.16 14.79 -5.84
CA ALA A 74 7.63 14.71 -5.79
C ALA A 74 8.12 13.98 -4.54
N GLU A 75 7.43 14.18 -3.43
CA GLU A 75 7.72 13.52 -2.15
C GLU A 75 7.56 12.01 -2.27
N TRP A 76 6.46 11.56 -2.88
CA TRP A 76 6.22 10.14 -3.11
C TRP A 76 7.23 9.53 -4.10
N GLN A 77 7.55 10.26 -5.16
CA GLN A 77 8.54 9.80 -6.15
C GLN A 77 9.92 9.59 -5.52
N ALA A 78 10.32 10.48 -4.62
CA ALA A 78 11.60 10.35 -3.90
C ALA A 78 11.62 9.09 -3.03
N TYR A 79 10.55 8.83 -2.29
CA TYR A 79 10.40 7.61 -1.50
C TYR A 79 10.39 6.36 -2.41
N ALA A 80 9.58 6.37 -3.47
CA ALA A 80 9.43 5.23 -4.36
C ALA A 80 10.76 4.80 -5.00
N LYS A 81 11.63 5.75 -5.29
CA LYS A 81 12.96 5.48 -5.83
C LYS A 81 13.80 4.61 -4.90
N LYS A 82 13.65 4.82 -3.60
CA LYS A 82 14.35 4.04 -2.57
C LYS A 82 13.67 2.70 -2.31
N MET A 83 12.35 2.65 -2.43
CA MET A 83 11.55 1.46 -2.14
C MET A 83 11.63 0.41 -3.24
N ARG A 84 11.56 0.83 -4.50
CA ARG A 84 11.51 -0.10 -5.65
C ARG A 84 12.60 -1.17 -5.66
N PRO A 85 13.87 -0.85 -5.35
CA PRO A 85 14.91 -1.91 -5.34
C PRO A 85 14.67 -3.03 -4.34
N LEU A 86 13.83 -2.82 -3.34
CA LEU A 86 13.52 -3.83 -2.32
C LEU A 86 12.46 -4.84 -2.82
N VAL A 87 11.73 -4.50 -3.89
CA VAL A 87 10.53 -5.22 -4.34
C VAL A 87 10.85 -6.09 -5.55
N THR A 88 10.40 -7.35 -5.53
CA THR A 88 10.55 -8.28 -6.66
C THR A 88 9.26 -8.45 -7.45
N HIS A 89 8.10 -8.28 -6.80
CA HIS A 89 6.81 -8.51 -7.43
C HIS A 89 5.73 -7.68 -6.74
N VAL A 90 4.81 -7.15 -7.52
CA VAL A 90 3.68 -6.37 -7.01
C VAL A 90 2.40 -6.89 -7.66
N GLU A 91 1.38 -7.10 -6.83
CA GLU A 91 0.05 -7.41 -7.33
C GLU A 91 -0.99 -6.72 -6.46
N ASN A 92 -2.19 -6.53 -6.99
CA ASN A 92 -3.30 -5.98 -6.22
C ASN A 92 -4.62 -6.52 -6.75
N LYS A 93 -5.64 -6.36 -5.94
CA LYS A 93 -7.02 -6.64 -6.34
C LYS A 93 -7.97 -5.69 -5.64
N ILE A 94 -9.07 -5.40 -6.32
CA ILE A 94 -10.13 -4.57 -5.78
C ILE A 94 -11.16 -5.48 -5.14
N LEU A 95 -11.42 -5.25 -3.87
CA LEU A 95 -12.36 -6.04 -3.07
C LEU A 95 -13.61 -5.22 -2.81
N VAL A 96 -14.75 -5.90 -2.80
CA VAL A 96 -16.03 -5.31 -2.40
C VAL A 96 -16.39 -5.92 -1.05
N PRO A 97 -16.59 -5.11 0.00
CA PRO A 97 -16.98 -5.66 1.30
C PRO A 97 -18.28 -6.45 1.19
N ALA A 98 -18.35 -7.61 1.85
CA ALA A 98 -19.58 -8.37 1.92
C ALA A 98 -20.69 -7.49 2.52
N PRO A 99 -21.98 -7.67 2.12
CA PRO A 99 -23.06 -6.79 2.56
C PRO A 99 -23.20 -6.67 4.09
N PHE A 100 -22.81 -7.70 4.82
CA PHE A 100 -22.91 -7.75 6.28
C PHE A 100 -21.65 -7.26 6.99
N PHE A 101 -20.57 -6.91 6.26
CA PHE A 101 -19.30 -6.52 6.85
C PHE A 101 -19.09 -5.01 6.75
N LYS A 102 -18.78 -4.40 7.89
CA LYS A 102 -18.43 -2.97 7.95
C LYS A 102 -16.91 -2.83 8.00
N VAL A 103 -16.38 -2.08 7.05
CA VAL A 103 -14.95 -1.78 7.00
C VAL A 103 -14.57 -0.93 8.22
N PRO A 104 -13.53 -1.30 8.96
CA PRO A 104 -13.06 -0.56 10.14
C PRO A 104 -12.72 0.91 9.85
#